data_bde2f8f035a25872bcd25efe650a5582
#
_entry.id   bde2f8f035a25872bcd25efe650a5582
#
_cell.length_a   1.000
_cell.length_b   1.000
_cell.length_c   1.000
_cell.angle_alpha   90.00
_cell.angle_beta   90.00
_cell.angle_gamma   90.00
#
_symmetry.space_group_name_H-M   'P 1'
#
loop_
_entity.id
_entity.type
_entity.pdbx_description
1 polymer ?
#
loop_
_entity_poly.entity_id
_entity_poly.type
_entity_poly.pdbx_seq_one_letter_code
_entity_poly.pdbx_strand_id
1 'polypeptide(L)' 'MELDYRAIGKRIKIARIKADLTQEALAEKASLSTTHMSNIETGNSKLSLPTIVSLANA' A
#
# COMPACT_ATOMS: atom_id res chain seq x y z
N MET A 1 4.81 17.05 12.62
CA MET A 1 4.07 16.79 11.38
C MET A 1 3.42 15.41 11.47
N GLU A 2 2.12 15.36 11.30
CA GLU A 2 1.40 14.11 11.33
C GLU A 2 1.29 13.52 9.91
N LEU A 3 1.45 12.22 9.80
CA LEU A 3 1.21 11.52 8.55
C LEU A 3 -0.25 11.13 8.48
N ASP A 4 -0.88 11.41 7.36
CA ASP A 4 -2.24 10.98 7.10
C ASP A 4 -2.19 9.63 6.37
N TYR A 5 -2.25 8.55 7.15
CA TYR A 5 -2.18 7.20 6.60
C TYR A 5 -3.35 6.86 5.68
N ARG A 6 -4.51 7.48 5.92
CA ARG A 6 -5.67 7.28 5.06
C ARG A 6 -5.44 7.90 3.68
N ALA A 7 -4.91 9.12 3.63
CA ALA A 7 -4.59 9.77 2.37
C ALA A 7 -3.48 9.04 1.61
N ILE A 8 -2.44 8.58 2.33
CA ILE A 8 -1.35 7.82 1.75
C ILE A 8 -1.89 6.50 1.18
N GLY A 9 -2.71 5.79 1.94
CA GLY A 9 -3.30 4.52 1.50
C GLY A 9 -4.17 4.70 0.27
N LYS A 10 -4.94 5.76 0.21
CA LYS A 10 -5.77 6.08 -0.95
C LYS A 10 -4.93 6.32 -2.21
N ARG A 11 -3.81 7.02 -2.07
CA ARG A 11 -2.88 7.27 -3.18
C ARG A 11 -2.24 5.98 -3.66
N ILE A 12 -1.90 5.09 -2.75
CA ILE A 12 -1.37 3.76 -3.09
C ILE A 12 -2.42 2.98 -3.88
N LYS A 13 -3.67 2.99 -3.44
CA LYS A 13 -4.77 2.33 -4.14
C LYS A 13 -4.94 2.87 -5.56
N ILE A 14 -4.93 4.18 -5.71
CA ILE A 14 -5.07 4.82 -7.02
C ILE A 14 -3.91 4.44 -7.94
N ALA A 15 -2.69 4.48 -7.44
CA ALA A 15 -1.52 4.09 -8.21
C ALA A 15 -1.59 2.62 -8.63
N ARG A 16 -2.06 1.76 -7.74
CA ARG A 16 -2.25 0.34 -8.02
C ARG A 16 -3.26 0.14 -9.16
N ILE A 17 -4.39 0.81 -9.09
CA ILE A 17 -5.45 0.70 -10.10
C ILE A 17 -4.93 1.20 -11.45
N LYS A 18 -4.19 2.30 -11.46
CA LYS A 18 -3.60 2.85 -12.69
C LYS A 18 -2.59 1.89 -13.33
N ALA A 19 -1.94 1.08 -12.52
CA ALA A 19 -1.00 0.07 -13.00
C ALA A 19 -1.68 -1.26 -13.35
N ASP A 20 -3.01 -1.32 -13.29
CA ASP A 20 -3.80 -2.52 -13.56
C ASP A 20 -3.46 -3.70 -12.64
N LEU A 21 -3.10 -3.40 -11.38
CA LEU A 21 -2.77 -4.41 -10.41
C LEU A 21 -3.92 -4.62 -9.43
N THR A 22 -4.17 -5.90 -9.09
CA THR A 22 -5.05 -6.22 -7.97
C THR A 22 -4.31 -6.00 -6.66
N GLN A 23 -5.05 -5.92 -5.53
CA GLN A 23 -4.43 -5.87 -4.20
C GLN A 23 -3.49 -7.06 -4.00
N GLU A 24 -3.94 -8.24 -4.39
CA GLU A 24 -3.17 -9.47 -4.27
C GLU A 24 -1.86 -9.38 -5.07
N ALA A 25 -1.93 -8.90 -6.30
CA ALA A 25 -0.75 -8.78 -7.15
C ALA A 25 0.27 -7.79 -6.59
N LEU A 26 -0.19 -6.63 -6.10
CA LEU A 26 0.71 -5.65 -5.50
C LEU A 26 1.30 -6.17 -4.18
N ALA A 27 0.47 -6.81 -3.35
CA ALA A 27 0.93 -7.40 -2.10
C ALA A 27 2.04 -8.42 -2.34
N GLU A 28 1.88 -9.28 -3.35
CA GLU A 28 2.89 -10.26 -3.71
C GLU A 28 4.20 -9.58 -4.13
N LYS A 29 4.12 -8.55 -4.97
CA LYS A 29 5.31 -7.80 -5.41
C LYS A 29 6.03 -7.12 -4.26
N ALA A 30 5.28 -6.64 -3.27
CA ALA A 30 5.83 -5.95 -2.11
C ALA A 30 6.15 -6.89 -0.94
N SER A 31 5.97 -8.20 -1.12
CA SER A 31 6.16 -9.22 -0.08
C SER A 31 5.28 -8.99 1.15
N LEU A 32 4.06 -8.57 0.91
CA LEU A 32 3.06 -8.32 1.96
C LEU A 32 1.90 -9.30 1.82
N SER A 33 1.18 -9.53 2.92
CA SER A 33 -0.08 -10.27 2.86
C SER A 33 -1.17 -9.39 2.23
N THR A 34 -2.17 -10.02 1.63
CA THR A 34 -3.32 -9.31 1.08
C THR A 34 -4.07 -8.53 2.16
N THR A 35 -4.20 -9.13 3.36
CA THR A 35 -4.82 -8.47 4.50
C THR A 35 -4.06 -7.19 4.88
N HIS A 36 -2.74 -7.27 4.95
CA HIS A 36 -1.92 -6.09 5.26
C HIS A 36 -2.07 -5.02 4.17
N MET A 37 -2.07 -5.43 2.91
CA MET A 37 -2.26 -4.51 1.79
C MET A 37 -3.61 -3.79 1.88
N SER A 38 -4.67 -4.52 2.19
CA SER A 38 -5.99 -3.94 2.38
C SER A 38 -6.00 -2.91 3.51
N ASN A 39 -5.37 -3.23 4.63
CA ASN A 39 -5.28 -2.31 5.78
C ASN A 39 -4.48 -1.05 5.43
N ILE A 40 -3.44 -1.18 4.63
CA ILE A 40 -2.67 -0.03 4.16
C ILE A 40 -3.54 0.89 3.30
N GLU A 41 -4.28 0.33 2.36
CA GLU A 41 -5.11 1.12 1.44
C GLU A 41 -6.27 1.81 2.14
N THR A 42 -6.76 1.26 3.23
CA THR A 42 -7.86 1.87 4.01
C THR A 42 -7.37 2.80 5.11
N GLY A 43 -6.06 2.89 5.33
CA GLY A 43 -5.49 3.73 6.37
C GLY A 43 -5.55 3.13 7.76
N ASN A 44 -5.85 1.83 7.87
CA ASN A 44 -5.96 1.13 9.15
C ASN A 44 -4.63 0.57 9.67
N SER A 45 -3.56 0.76 8.91
CA SER A 45 -2.24 0.27 9.28
C SER A 45 -1.23 1.38 9.10
N LYS A 46 -0.32 1.51 10.06
CA LYS A 46 0.80 2.44 9.95
C LYS A 46 1.82 1.88 8.97
N LEU A 47 2.29 2.73 8.08
CA LEU A 47 3.33 2.36 7.13
C LEU A 47 4.71 2.53 7.76
N SER A 48 5.49 1.46 7.77
CA SER A 48 6.90 1.54 8.14
C SER A 48 7.71 1.97 6.92
N LEU A 49 8.91 2.48 7.15
CA LEU A 49 9.79 2.85 6.05
C LEU A 49 10.12 1.66 5.13
N PRO A 50 10.44 0.46 5.65
CA PRO A 50 10.65 -0.70 4.77
C PRO A 50 9.44 -1.03 3.90
N THR A 51 8.22 -0.91 4.43
CA THR A 51 7.00 -1.16 3.67
C THR A 51 6.83 -0.13 2.55
N ILE A 52 7.09 1.14 2.84
CA ILE A 52 7.02 2.21 1.83
C ILE A 52 8.01 1.93 0.70
N VAL A 53 9.22 1.54 1.02
CA VAL A 53 10.24 1.20 0.02
C VAL A 53 9.82 0.01 -0.83
N SER A 54 9.26 -1.04 -0.21
CA SER A 54 8.77 -2.22 -0.93
C SER A 54 7.68 -1.85 -1.92
N LEU A 55 6.74 -1.00 -1.51
CA LEU A 55 5.65 -0.54 -2.38
C LEU A 55 6.16 0.34 -3.51
N ALA A 56 7.15 1.18 -3.25
CA ALA A 56 7.73 2.04 -4.27
C ALA A 56 8.47 1.25 -5.35
N ASN A 57 9.02 0.09 -4.99
CA ASN A 57 9.78 -0.77 -5.90
C ASN A 57 8.90 -1.83 -6.60
N ALA A 58 7.64 -1.88 -6.28
CA ALA A 58 6.73 -2.87 -6.85
C ALA A 58 6.16 -2.48 -8.23
#